data_e4c86f8c7f8976b82c61e21c496a1336
#
_entry.id   e4c86f8c7f8976b82c61e21c496a1336
#
_cell.length_a   1.000
_cell.length_b   1.000
_cell.length_c   1.000
_cell.angle_alpha   90.00
_cell.angle_beta   90.00
_cell.angle_gamma   90.00
#
_symmetry.space_group_name_H-M   'P 1'
#
loop_
_entity.id
_entity.type
_entity.pdbx_description
1 polymer ?
#
loop_
_entity_poly.entity_id
_entity_poly.type
_entity_poly.pdbx_seq_one_letter_code
_entity_poly.pdbx_strand_id
1 'polypeptide(L)'
;MEHWDELWPGGFRFRFDDNVFKPSTDTFLLGDFAEVRRGERVCDLGAGIGLLGLLLLARQQELHITNIDIDSAACALAEENAAVNGLEDRVAVLRADLRDRTALPKAGSFDLCVANPPYFPPHTGRVAEG
;
A
#
# COMPACT_ATOMS: atom_id res chain seq x y z
N MET A 1 11.04 16.21 -4.57
CA MET A 1 11.60 16.42 -3.23
C MET A 1 11.03 15.38 -2.27
N GLU A 2 11.91 14.77 -1.51
CA GLU A 2 11.51 13.75 -0.55
C GLU A 2 11.04 14.37 0.75
N HIS A 3 10.04 13.77 1.33
CA HIS A 3 9.45 14.24 2.57
C HIS A 3 9.28 13.07 3.54
N TRP A 4 9.36 13.36 4.83
CA TRP A 4 9.04 12.41 5.91
C TRP A 4 7.85 12.92 6.69
N ASP A 5 7.01 12.00 7.13
CA ASP A 5 5.89 12.31 8.00
C ASP A 5 5.64 11.15 8.95
N GLU A 6 4.75 11.34 9.90
CA GLU A 6 4.37 10.31 10.87
C GLU A 6 2.87 10.08 10.80
N LEU A 7 2.44 8.84 11.01
CA LEU A 7 1.01 8.53 11.07
C LEU A 7 0.35 9.21 12.27
N TRP A 8 1.08 9.31 13.38
CA TRP A 8 0.70 10.06 14.57
C TRP A 8 2.00 10.43 15.28
N PRO A 9 1.98 11.43 16.17
CA PRO A 9 3.20 11.82 16.86
C PRO A 9 3.85 10.63 17.56
N GLY A 10 5.07 10.30 17.17
CA GLY A 10 5.79 9.16 17.72
C GLY A 10 5.43 7.82 17.13
N GLY A 11 4.52 7.77 16.15
CA GLY A 11 4.11 6.52 15.52
C GLY A 11 4.96 6.14 14.31
N PHE A 12 4.40 5.29 13.46
CA PHE A 12 5.10 4.87 12.25
C PHE A 12 5.42 6.07 11.38
N ARG A 13 6.62 6.05 10.80
CA ARG A 13 7.07 7.10 9.89
C ARG A 13 7.00 6.60 8.47
N PHE A 14 6.77 7.51 7.53
CA PHE A 14 6.81 7.16 6.13
C PHE A 14 7.45 8.28 5.33
N ARG A 15 8.03 7.89 4.20
CA ARG A 15 8.71 8.78 3.29
C ARG A 15 7.94 8.80 1.98
N PHE A 16 7.80 9.98 1.41
CA PHE A 16 7.15 10.13 0.12
C PHE A 16 7.86 11.18 -0.71
N ASP A 17 7.59 11.16 -2.01
CA ASP A 17 8.20 12.08 -2.95
C ASP A 17 7.08 12.70 -3.77
N ASP A 18 7.15 14.01 -4.00
CA ASP A 18 6.11 14.73 -4.75
C ASP A 18 5.91 14.16 -6.15
N ASN A 19 6.94 13.52 -6.72
CA ASN A 19 6.88 12.99 -8.07
C ASN A 19 6.43 11.54 -8.14
N VAL A 20 6.26 10.86 -7.01
CA VAL A 20 5.91 9.46 -6.98
C VAL A 20 4.48 9.28 -6.51
N PHE A 21 4.24 9.52 -5.24
CA PHE A 21 2.92 9.29 -4.65
C PHE A 21 2.72 10.27 -3.51
N LYS A 22 1.54 10.87 -3.48
CA LYS A 22 1.18 11.79 -2.43
C LYS A 22 0.09 11.15 -1.59
N PRO A 23 0.26 11.06 -0.27
CA PRO A 23 -0.79 10.53 0.59
C PRO A 23 -2.08 11.31 0.39
N SER A 24 -3.20 10.63 0.38
CA SER A 24 -4.50 11.25 0.18
C SER A 24 -5.43 10.93 1.33
N THR A 25 -6.47 11.72 1.46
CA THR A 25 -7.52 11.47 2.44
C THR A 25 -8.14 10.08 2.24
N ASP A 26 -8.26 9.65 0.98
CA ASP A 26 -8.83 8.34 0.68
C ASP A 26 -8.01 7.20 1.26
N THR A 27 -6.68 7.32 1.24
CA THR A 27 -5.81 6.31 1.83
C THR A 27 -6.09 6.18 3.32
N PHE A 28 -6.18 7.29 4.02
CA PHE A 28 -6.43 7.28 5.46
C PHE A 28 -7.82 6.74 5.79
N LEU A 29 -8.82 7.11 4.99
CA LEU A 29 -10.18 6.59 5.19
C LEU A 29 -10.22 5.09 4.97
N LEU A 30 -9.57 4.59 3.93
CA LEU A 30 -9.54 3.17 3.66
C LEU A 30 -8.84 2.42 4.79
N GLY A 31 -7.75 2.99 5.31
CA GLY A 31 -7.04 2.42 6.44
C GLY A 31 -7.91 2.31 7.69
N ASP A 32 -8.82 3.27 7.88
CA ASP A 32 -9.73 3.26 9.03
C ASP A 32 -10.88 2.29 8.86
N PHE A 33 -11.38 2.13 7.64
CA PHE A 33 -12.59 1.34 7.41
C PHE A 33 -12.33 -0.11 7.03
N ALA A 34 -11.17 -0.45 6.54
CA ALA A 34 -10.89 -1.82 6.17
C ALA A 34 -10.95 -2.70 7.41
N GLU A 35 -11.67 -3.81 7.30
CA GLU A 35 -11.75 -4.77 8.40
C GLU A 35 -10.61 -5.77 8.26
N VAL A 36 -9.73 -5.78 9.26
CA VAL A 36 -8.58 -6.68 9.24
C VAL A 36 -8.56 -7.47 10.54
N ARG A 37 -8.19 -8.74 10.42
CA ARG A 37 -8.14 -9.67 11.55
C ARG A 37 -6.72 -10.18 11.72
N ARG A 38 -6.43 -10.58 12.94
CA ARG A 38 -5.12 -11.09 13.29
C ARG A 38 -4.72 -12.25 12.37
N GLY A 39 -3.49 -12.17 11.86
CA GLY A 39 -2.92 -13.22 11.03
C GLY A 39 -3.31 -13.18 9.57
N GLU A 40 -4.16 -12.25 9.17
CA GLU A 40 -4.59 -12.18 7.77
C GLU A 40 -3.47 -11.76 6.84
N ARG A 41 -3.54 -12.27 5.62
CA ARG A 41 -2.65 -11.90 4.53
C ARG A 41 -3.39 -10.90 3.66
N VAL A 42 -2.84 -9.69 3.58
CA VAL A 42 -3.48 -8.57 2.89
C VAL A 42 -2.66 -8.21 1.66
N CYS A 43 -3.33 -8.03 0.55
CA CYS A 43 -2.71 -7.57 -0.68
C CYS A 43 -3.19 -6.15 -0.97
N ASP A 44 -2.24 -5.24 -1.18
CA ASP A 44 -2.54 -3.86 -1.55
C ASP A 44 -2.18 -3.68 -3.03
N LEU A 45 -3.20 -3.57 -3.86
CA LEU A 45 -3.04 -3.43 -5.31
C LEU A 45 -2.85 -1.96 -5.65
N GLY A 46 -1.73 -1.64 -6.29
CA GLY A 46 -1.39 -0.25 -6.56
C GLY A 46 -0.94 0.46 -5.29
N ALA A 47 -0.08 -0.19 -4.53
CA ALA A 47 0.25 0.23 -3.17
C ALA A 47 1.02 1.55 -3.05
N GLY A 48 1.64 2.01 -4.14
CA GLY A 48 2.47 3.22 -4.07
C GLY A 48 3.57 3.06 -3.05
N ILE A 49 3.64 4.00 -2.12
CA ILE A 49 4.70 4.01 -1.09
C ILE A 49 4.39 3.10 0.11
N GLY A 50 3.28 2.37 0.06
CA GLY A 50 2.94 1.43 1.12
C GLY A 50 2.22 2.02 2.32
N LEU A 51 1.68 3.21 2.21
CA LEU A 51 1.06 3.90 3.34
C LEU A 51 -0.15 3.12 3.89
N LEU A 52 -0.98 2.56 3.02
CA LEU A 52 -2.15 1.82 3.47
C LEU A 52 -1.76 0.63 4.34
N GLY A 53 -0.74 -0.13 3.92
CA GLY A 53 -0.24 -1.25 4.71
C GLY A 53 0.23 -0.82 6.09
N LEU A 54 0.91 0.33 6.18
CA LEU A 54 1.34 0.85 7.47
C LEU A 54 0.16 1.20 8.35
N LEU A 55 -0.88 1.81 7.78
CA LEU A 55 -2.09 2.15 8.53
C LEU A 55 -2.77 0.89 9.07
N LEU A 56 -2.84 -0.15 8.26
CA LEU A 56 -3.44 -1.42 8.70
C LEU A 56 -2.60 -2.09 9.78
N LEU A 57 -1.28 -2.08 9.63
CA LEU A 57 -0.39 -2.66 10.65
C LEU A 57 -0.42 -1.87 11.96
N ALA A 58 -0.70 -0.59 11.89
CA ALA A 58 -0.88 0.22 13.11
C ALA A 58 -2.10 -0.23 13.91
N ARG A 59 -3.12 -0.73 13.22
CA ARG A 59 -4.35 -1.22 13.86
C ARG A 59 -4.25 -2.68 14.28
N GLN A 60 -3.56 -3.49 13.48
CA GLN A 60 -3.39 -4.91 13.76
C GLN A 60 -1.98 -5.32 13.35
N GLN A 61 -1.11 -5.48 14.33
CA GLN A 61 0.31 -5.73 14.06
C GLN A 61 0.64 -7.11 13.51
N GLU A 62 -0.29 -8.03 13.59
CA GLU A 62 -0.03 -9.41 13.14
C GLU A 62 -0.53 -9.70 11.74
N LEU A 63 -0.65 -8.67 10.93
CA LEU A 63 -0.97 -8.83 9.51
C LEU A 63 0.29 -9.12 8.71
N HIS A 64 0.10 -9.73 7.55
CA HIS A 64 1.13 -9.85 6.53
C HIS A 64 0.65 -9.07 5.31
N ILE A 65 1.42 -8.07 4.92
CA ILE A 65 1.06 -7.15 3.84
C ILE A 65 1.91 -7.45 2.61
N THR A 66 1.28 -7.56 1.45
CA THR A 66 1.99 -7.60 0.18
C THR A 66 1.59 -6.39 -0.62
N ASN A 67 2.54 -5.50 -0.86
CA ASN A 67 2.35 -4.30 -1.66
C ASN A 67 2.71 -4.61 -3.11
N ILE A 68 1.80 -4.32 -4.03
CA ILE A 68 2.04 -4.56 -5.45
C ILE A 68 1.90 -3.24 -6.19
N ASP A 69 2.93 -2.87 -6.96
CA ASP A 69 2.91 -1.68 -7.78
C ASP A 69 3.82 -1.88 -8.98
N ILE A 70 3.51 -1.21 -10.09
CA ILE A 70 4.33 -1.28 -11.28
C ILE A 70 5.50 -0.29 -11.23
N ASP A 71 5.37 0.76 -10.45
CA ASP A 71 6.36 1.84 -10.37
C ASP A 71 7.52 1.42 -9.48
N SER A 72 8.72 1.32 -10.06
CA SER A 72 9.89 0.90 -9.29
C SER A 72 10.28 1.89 -8.19
N ALA A 73 10.07 3.19 -8.43
CA ALA A 73 10.37 4.19 -7.41
C ALA A 73 9.43 4.07 -6.22
N ALA A 74 8.15 3.82 -6.49
CA ALA A 74 7.17 3.60 -5.43
C ALA A 74 7.51 2.35 -4.64
N CYS A 75 7.89 1.26 -5.31
CA CYS A 75 8.27 0.02 -4.64
C CYS A 75 9.48 0.23 -3.72
N ALA A 76 10.47 1.00 -4.18
CA ALA A 76 11.65 1.30 -3.36
C ALA A 76 11.26 2.06 -2.10
N LEU A 77 10.36 3.04 -2.23
CA LEU A 77 9.88 3.79 -1.07
C LEU A 77 9.06 2.91 -0.14
N ALA A 78 8.25 2.01 -0.68
CA ALA A 78 7.47 1.09 0.13
C ALA A 78 8.37 0.18 0.96
N GLU A 79 9.44 -0.32 0.37
CA GLU A 79 10.41 -1.14 1.11
C GLU A 79 11.11 -0.34 2.20
N GLU A 80 11.51 0.89 1.89
CA GLU A 80 12.14 1.75 2.86
C GLU A 80 11.21 2.11 4.01
N ASN A 81 9.95 2.36 3.69
CA ASN A 81 8.96 2.68 4.72
C ASN A 81 8.68 1.49 5.65
N ALA A 82 8.73 0.28 5.13
CA ALA A 82 8.62 -0.90 5.98
C ALA A 82 9.85 -1.02 6.87
N ALA A 83 11.05 -0.86 6.30
CA ALA A 83 12.29 -1.04 7.01
C ALA A 83 12.47 -0.04 8.15
N VAL A 84 12.13 1.23 7.92
CA VAL A 84 12.33 2.28 8.92
C VAL A 84 11.45 2.07 10.14
N ASN A 85 10.36 1.31 10.00
CA ASN A 85 9.47 1.00 11.10
C ASN A 85 9.67 -0.42 11.66
N GLY A 86 10.70 -1.12 11.20
CA GLY A 86 10.98 -2.47 11.68
C GLY A 86 9.98 -3.51 11.20
N LEU A 87 9.36 -3.30 10.06
CA LEU A 87 8.27 -4.13 9.56
C LEU A 87 8.68 -5.01 8.38
N GLU A 88 9.97 -5.21 8.15
CA GLU A 88 10.44 -6.00 7.01
C GLU A 88 9.85 -7.41 7.00
N ASP A 89 9.63 -7.98 8.17
CA ASP A 89 9.08 -9.33 8.28
C ASP A 89 7.57 -9.38 8.03
N ARG A 90 6.92 -8.22 8.00
CA ARG A 90 5.47 -8.14 7.85
C ARG A 90 5.04 -7.58 6.50
N VAL A 91 5.97 -6.98 5.75
CA VAL A 91 5.64 -6.31 4.50
C VAL A 91 6.54 -6.85 3.39
N ALA A 92 5.92 -7.39 2.37
CA ALA A 92 6.59 -7.76 1.13
C ALA A 92 6.21 -6.77 0.05
N VAL A 93 7.14 -6.47 -0.85
CA VAL A 93 6.89 -5.55 -1.95
C VAL A 93 7.16 -6.29 -3.25
N LEU A 94 6.18 -6.27 -4.15
CA LEU A 94 6.28 -6.92 -5.45
C LEU A 94 6.04 -5.89 -6.55
N ARG A 95 7.02 -5.74 -7.43
CA ARG A 95 6.83 -4.89 -8.59
C ARG A 95 6.17 -5.71 -9.69
N ALA A 96 4.95 -5.35 -10.04
CA ALA A 96 4.21 -6.08 -11.07
C ALA A 96 3.15 -5.20 -11.70
N ASP A 97 2.87 -5.46 -12.97
CA ASP A 97 1.75 -4.85 -13.67
C ASP A 97 0.50 -5.66 -13.32
N LEU A 98 -0.51 -5.00 -12.79
CA LEU A 98 -1.75 -5.66 -12.39
C LEU A 98 -2.48 -6.32 -13.57
N ARG A 99 -2.13 -5.94 -14.79
CA ARG A 99 -2.70 -6.54 -16.00
C ARG A 99 -2.00 -7.84 -16.40
N ASP A 100 -0.84 -8.11 -15.84
CA ASP A 100 -0.05 -9.31 -16.14
C ASP A 100 -0.32 -10.38 -15.08
N ARG A 101 -1.24 -11.27 -15.38
CA ARG A 101 -1.64 -12.30 -14.43
C ARG A 101 -0.52 -13.26 -14.07
N THR A 102 0.45 -13.43 -14.95
CA THR A 102 1.54 -14.36 -14.67
C THR A 102 2.51 -13.79 -13.63
N ALA A 103 2.53 -12.48 -13.48
CA ALA A 103 3.40 -11.81 -12.50
C ALA A 103 2.75 -11.67 -11.13
N LEU A 104 1.46 -11.95 -11.02
CA LEU A 104 0.72 -11.77 -9.78
C LEU A 104 0.68 -13.07 -8.96
N PRO A 105 0.55 -12.96 -7.62
CA PRO A 105 0.36 -14.14 -6.80
C PRO A 105 -0.90 -14.91 -7.20
N LYS A 106 -0.90 -16.19 -6.89
CA LYS A 106 -2.04 -17.05 -7.22
C LYS A 106 -3.30 -16.60 -6.50
N ALA A 107 -4.44 -16.84 -7.14
CA ALA A 107 -5.72 -16.61 -6.52
C ALA A 107 -5.81 -17.40 -5.22
N GLY A 108 -6.38 -16.80 -4.19
CA GLY A 108 -6.49 -17.45 -2.89
C GLY A 108 -5.27 -17.29 -2.00
N SER A 109 -4.24 -16.59 -2.47
CA SER A 109 -3.04 -16.33 -1.66
C SER A 109 -3.30 -15.32 -0.54
N PHE A 110 -4.38 -14.58 -0.62
CA PHE A 110 -4.68 -13.51 0.33
C PHE A 110 -6.06 -13.65 0.92
N ASP A 111 -6.21 -13.17 2.14
CA ASP A 111 -7.49 -13.14 2.84
C ASP A 111 -8.26 -11.86 2.54
N LEU A 112 -7.54 -10.80 2.19
CA LEU A 112 -8.12 -9.51 1.87
C LEU A 112 -7.30 -8.84 0.78
N CYS A 113 -7.97 -8.29 -0.21
CA CYS A 113 -7.33 -7.45 -1.22
C CYS A 113 -7.93 -6.06 -1.13
N VAL A 114 -7.07 -5.06 -1.06
CA VAL A 114 -7.49 -3.67 -1.03
C VAL A 114 -6.85 -2.94 -2.21
N ALA A 115 -7.48 -1.88 -2.66
CA ALA A 115 -6.96 -1.07 -3.73
C ALA A 115 -7.34 0.38 -3.47
N ASN A 116 -6.35 1.26 -3.60
CA ASN A 116 -6.57 2.70 -3.50
C ASN A 116 -5.98 3.31 -4.76
N PRO A 117 -6.70 3.20 -5.90
CA PRO A 117 -6.15 3.64 -7.17
C PRO A 117 -5.89 5.14 -7.18
N PRO A 118 -4.94 5.60 -8.00
CA PRO A 118 -4.71 7.02 -8.13
C PRO A 118 -5.95 7.71 -8.68
N TYR A 119 -6.09 8.99 -8.32
CA TYR A 119 -7.20 9.80 -8.78
C TYR A 119 -7.06 10.07 -10.28
N PHE A 120 -8.14 9.90 -11.02
CA PHE A 120 -8.21 10.25 -12.43
C PHE A 120 -9.30 11.29 -12.66
N PRO A 121 -9.06 12.26 -13.55
CA PRO A 121 -10.13 13.19 -13.93
C PRO A 121 -11.32 12.43 -14.51
N PRO A 122 -12.55 12.95 -14.39
CA PRO A 122 -13.74 12.23 -14.82
C PRO A 122 -13.71 11.72 -16.25
N HIS A 123 -13.14 12.50 -17.18
CA HIS A 123 -13.11 12.08 -18.58
C HIS A 123 -12.15 10.95 -18.85
N THR A 124 -11.29 10.61 -17.90
CA THR A 124 -10.37 9.48 -18.02
C THR A 124 -10.66 8.40 -17.01
N GLY A 125 -11.72 8.56 -16.26
CA GLY A 125 -11.95 7.73 -15.08
C GLY A 125 -12.76 6.49 -15.32
N ARG A 126 -12.89 6.09 -16.56
CA ARG A 126 -13.71 4.94 -16.83
C ARG A 126 -13.17 3.67 -16.26
N VAL A 127 -11.97 3.66 -15.80
CA VAL A 127 -11.43 2.48 -15.14
C VAL A 127 -12.32 1.97 -14.02
N ALA A 128 -13.11 2.84 -13.46
CA ALA A 128 -13.98 2.46 -12.35
C ALA A 128 -15.00 1.41 -12.74
N GLU A 129 -15.25 1.27 -14.02
CA GLU A 129 -16.21 0.29 -14.44
C GLU A 129 -15.63 -1.08 -14.58
N GLY A 130 -14.37 -1.18 -14.50
CA GLY A 130 -13.64 -2.42 -14.70
C GLY A 130 -14.14 -3.54 -13.87
#